data_6a68b74bda2d2639155b385c6c5fa17b
#
_entry.id   6a68b74bda2d2639155b385c6c5fa17b
#
_cell.length_a   1.000
_cell.length_b   1.000
_cell.length_c   1.000
_cell.angle_alpha   90.00
_cell.angle_beta   90.00
_cell.angle_gamma   90.00
#
_symmetry.space_group_name_H-M   'P 1'
#
loop_
_entity.id
_entity.type
_entity.pdbx_description
1 polymer ?
#
loop_
_entity_poly.entity_id
_entity_poly.type
_entity_poly.pdbx_seq_one_letter_code
_entity_poly.pdbx_strand_id
1 'polypeptide(L)'
;QLRGMPTRMPRFVLGALLLGAVTLTAAEPTAPSATPPASTSPAPAPALRYESRMLRGWSVLIRVELLTDEKRAETERGLVLIGKQLEDIERLVPPKALAHLKKVTLWLSPPYGKGAGAEYHPGAGWLKQNGRNPAMVKGVEFSGVANLDKEVLRMPLLTLHELAHAYHDQVLGFNHPEIKACYDIAVANKSYDKVSRKNWQGKVTEGVRAYAMTTPMEYFSETTEAFFGQNDFFPYNRKELEAHDPEMVKVLKKVWGAE
;
A
#
# COMPACT_ATOMS: atom_id res chain seq x y z
N GLN A 1 -38.02 19.51 16.98
CA GLN A 1 -38.35 19.34 15.55
C GLN A 1 -37.10 18.92 14.83
N LEU A 2 -37.15 17.68 14.35
CA LEU A 2 -36.11 16.98 13.62
C LEU A 2 -36.21 17.29 12.12
N ARG A 3 -35.09 17.51 11.45
CA ARG A 3 -34.99 17.29 10.00
C ARG A 3 -33.71 16.54 9.69
N GLY A 4 -33.88 15.31 9.20
CA GLY A 4 -32.84 14.47 8.69
C GLY A 4 -32.37 14.89 7.29
N MET A 5 -31.11 14.61 6.98
CA MET A 5 -30.55 14.69 5.62
C MET A 5 -30.24 13.25 5.11
N PRO A 6 -30.55 12.95 3.86
CA PRO A 6 -30.37 11.62 3.29
C PRO A 6 -28.99 11.42 2.71
N THR A 7 -28.39 10.28 3.01
CA THR A 7 -27.19 9.73 2.36
C THR A 7 -27.50 9.33 0.92
N ARG A 8 -26.76 9.86 -0.05
CA ARG A 8 -26.81 9.44 -1.46
C ARG A 8 -25.84 8.31 -1.72
N MET A 9 -26.38 7.13 -2.05
CA MET A 9 -25.62 6.06 -2.74
C MET A 9 -25.49 6.34 -4.24
N PRO A 10 -24.41 5.97 -4.90
CA PRO A 10 -24.32 6.04 -6.36
C PRO A 10 -25.15 4.93 -7.01
N ARG A 11 -25.98 5.32 -7.96
CA ARG A 11 -26.81 4.43 -8.78
C ARG A 11 -25.97 3.84 -9.91
N PHE A 12 -26.00 2.52 -10.05
CA PHE A 12 -25.60 1.81 -11.26
C PHE A 12 -26.59 2.15 -12.38
N VAL A 13 -26.06 2.61 -13.53
CA VAL A 13 -26.86 2.81 -14.76
C VAL A 13 -26.73 1.56 -15.62
N LEU A 14 -27.85 0.86 -15.76
CA LEU A 14 -28.02 -0.26 -16.70
C LEU A 14 -28.33 0.33 -18.08
N GLY A 15 -27.45 0.14 -19.04
CA GLY A 15 -27.69 0.58 -20.43
C GLY A 15 -28.63 -0.37 -21.17
N ALA A 16 -29.74 0.16 -21.65
CA ALA A 16 -30.70 -0.56 -22.50
C ALA A 16 -30.23 -0.55 -23.96
N LEU A 17 -30.27 -1.73 -24.61
CA LEU A 17 -30.12 -1.89 -26.05
C LEU A 17 -31.37 -1.36 -26.74
N LEU A 18 -31.20 -0.43 -27.67
CA LEU A 18 -32.24 -0.05 -28.67
C LEU A 18 -31.83 -0.56 -30.04
N LEU A 19 -32.64 -1.48 -30.59
CA LEU A 19 -32.59 -1.87 -32.00
C LEU A 19 -33.14 -0.72 -32.84
N GLY A 20 -32.34 -0.18 -33.73
CA GLY A 20 -32.74 0.80 -34.71
C GLY A 20 -32.78 0.20 -36.14
N ALA A 21 -33.88 0.35 -36.80
CA ALA A 21 -34.18 -0.17 -38.14
C ALA A 21 -33.31 0.49 -39.23
N VAL A 22 -32.91 -0.33 -40.20
CA VAL A 22 -32.18 0.07 -41.42
C VAL A 22 -33.16 0.62 -42.46
N THR A 23 -32.99 1.87 -42.87
CA THR A 23 -33.61 2.41 -44.10
C THR A 23 -32.51 2.64 -45.13
N LEU A 24 -32.65 1.98 -46.29
CA LEU A 24 -31.83 2.22 -47.48
C LEU A 24 -32.25 3.55 -48.13
N THR A 25 -31.31 4.46 -48.35
CA THR A 25 -31.46 5.58 -49.29
C THR A 25 -30.25 5.62 -50.22
N ALA A 26 -30.56 6.00 -51.49
CA ALA A 26 -29.71 5.92 -52.67
C ALA A 26 -28.48 6.85 -52.62
N ALA A 27 -27.43 6.45 -53.35
CA ALA A 27 -26.14 7.12 -53.46
C ALA A 27 -26.21 8.37 -54.32
N GLU A 28 -25.56 9.45 -53.89
CA GLU A 28 -25.14 10.60 -54.70
C GLU A 28 -23.59 10.64 -54.86
N PRO A 29 -23.07 11.29 -55.95
CA PRO A 29 -21.71 11.08 -56.38
C PRO A 29 -20.65 11.81 -55.55
N THR A 30 -19.55 11.11 -55.34
CA THR A 30 -18.40 11.50 -54.53
C THR A 30 -17.59 12.66 -55.07
N ALA A 31 -17.36 13.67 -54.20
CA ALA A 31 -16.29 14.65 -54.36
C ALA A 31 -14.93 14.02 -53.94
N PRO A 32 -13.78 14.51 -54.43
CA PRO A 32 -12.47 13.89 -54.12
C PRO A 32 -12.12 14.01 -52.66
N SER A 33 -11.84 12.85 -52.08
CA SER A 33 -11.42 12.68 -50.68
C SER A 33 -10.07 13.40 -50.41
N ALA A 34 -10.13 14.43 -49.60
CA ALA A 34 -8.92 14.99 -49.00
C ALA A 34 -8.32 13.97 -48.03
N THR A 35 -7.06 13.58 -48.26
CA THR A 35 -6.29 12.70 -47.37
C THR A 35 -6.24 13.31 -45.95
N PRO A 36 -6.71 12.61 -44.89
CA PRO A 36 -6.60 13.12 -43.54
C PRO A 36 -5.12 13.32 -43.17
N PRO A 37 -4.79 14.39 -42.43
CA PRO A 37 -3.42 14.60 -41.96
C PRO A 37 -2.98 13.39 -41.14
N ALA A 38 -1.77 12.92 -41.43
CA ALA A 38 -1.15 11.79 -40.71
C ALA A 38 -1.27 12.03 -39.22
N SER A 39 -1.96 11.14 -38.52
CA SER A 39 -2.03 11.12 -37.06
C SER A 39 -0.62 10.91 -36.53
N THR A 40 0.02 11.97 -36.06
CA THR A 40 1.29 11.87 -35.34
C THR A 40 0.99 11.15 -34.04
N SER A 41 1.31 9.86 -34.00
CA SER A 41 1.30 9.09 -32.75
C SER A 41 2.17 9.83 -31.72
N PRO A 42 1.71 10.12 -30.52
CA PRO A 42 2.53 10.80 -29.52
C PRO A 42 3.82 9.99 -29.31
N ALA A 43 4.93 10.69 -29.24
CA ALA A 43 6.23 10.07 -28.98
C ALA A 43 6.13 9.20 -27.70
N PRO A 44 6.72 8.00 -27.69
CA PRO A 44 6.66 7.15 -26.51
C PRO A 44 7.23 7.91 -25.31
N ALA A 45 6.50 7.86 -24.17
CA ALA A 45 6.95 8.49 -22.93
C ALA A 45 8.39 8.01 -22.59
N PRO A 46 9.28 8.90 -22.13
CA PRO A 46 10.65 8.53 -21.82
C PRO A 46 10.68 7.38 -20.83
N ALA A 47 11.52 6.38 -21.09
CA ALA A 47 11.65 5.23 -20.22
C ALA A 47 12.06 5.67 -18.82
N LEU A 48 11.36 5.13 -17.80
CA LEU A 48 11.65 5.41 -16.40
C LEU A 48 13.07 4.92 -16.05
N ARG A 49 13.90 5.78 -15.47
CA ARG A 49 15.26 5.47 -15.10
C ARG A 49 15.41 5.41 -13.58
N TYR A 50 16.23 4.46 -13.13
CA TYR A 50 16.48 4.23 -11.70
C TYR A 50 17.98 4.11 -11.45
N GLU A 51 18.42 4.64 -10.31
CA GLU A 51 19.71 4.33 -9.71
C GLU A 51 19.51 3.21 -8.69
N SER A 52 20.36 2.18 -8.76
CA SER A 52 20.32 1.06 -7.83
C SER A 52 21.31 1.28 -6.69
N ARG A 53 20.84 1.10 -5.45
CA ARG A 53 21.66 1.12 -4.23
C ARG A 53 21.36 -0.08 -3.35
N MET A 54 22.32 -0.40 -2.48
CA MET A 54 22.08 -1.35 -1.38
C MET A 54 21.90 -0.59 -0.07
N LEU A 55 20.83 -0.86 0.66
CA LEU A 55 20.56 -0.30 1.97
C LEU A 55 20.31 -1.44 2.96
N ARG A 56 21.25 -1.68 3.90
CA ARG A 56 21.18 -2.77 4.90
C ARG A 56 20.84 -4.15 4.30
N GLY A 57 21.36 -4.44 3.10
CA GLY A 57 21.12 -5.71 2.42
C GLY A 57 19.84 -5.78 1.59
N TRP A 58 19.04 -4.71 1.54
CA TRP A 58 17.93 -4.57 0.58
C TRP A 58 18.39 -3.85 -0.69
N SER A 59 17.91 -4.31 -1.85
CA SER A 59 18.03 -3.57 -3.10
C SER A 59 17.05 -2.40 -3.09
N VAL A 60 17.54 -1.19 -3.36
CA VAL A 60 16.71 0.02 -3.44
C VAL A 60 16.87 0.63 -4.83
N LEU A 61 15.76 0.81 -5.54
CA LEU A 61 15.71 1.43 -6.86
C LEU A 61 15.12 2.84 -6.74
N ILE A 62 15.95 3.85 -6.99
CA ILE A 62 15.63 5.26 -6.80
C ILE A 62 15.39 5.91 -8.14
N ARG A 63 14.21 6.50 -8.37
CA ARG A 63 13.92 7.30 -9.56
C ARG A 63 14.95 8.41 -9.69
N VAL A 64 15.58 8.54 -10.87
CA VAL A 64 16.65 9.53 -11.10
C VAL A 64 16.19 10.96 -10.91
N GLU A 65 14.89 11.23 -11.07
CA GLU A 65 14.29 12.55 -10.79
C GLU A 65 14.33 12.95 -9.31
N LEU A 66 14.57 12.01 -8.41
CA LEU A 66 14.78 12.27 -6.98
C LEU A 66 16.24 12.59 -6.64
N LEU A 67 17.14 12.42 -7.59
CA LEU A 67 18.59 12.58 -7.40
C LEU A 67 19.13 13.87 -8.03
N THR A 68 18.26 14.79 -8.48
CA THR A 68 18.65 16.15 -8.90
C THR A 68 19.19 16.93 -7.70
N ASP A 69 19.98 17.97 -7.96
CA ASP A 69 20.59 18.78 -6.90
C ASP A 69 19.54 19.34 -5.92
N GLU A 70 18.36 19.70 -6.42
CA GLU A 70 17.25 20.26 -5.63
C GLU A 70 16.60 19.23 -4.69
N LYS A 71 16.56 17.93 -5.08
CA LYS A 71 15.86 16.87 -4.34
C LYS A 71 16.78 15.92 -3.60
N ARG A 72 18.06 15.92 -3.94
CA ARG A 72 19.04 14.98 -3.39
C ARG A 72 19.06 14.96 -1.87
N ALA A 73 19.15 16.13 -1.25
CA ALA A 73 19.21 16.25 0.21
C ALA A 73 17.97 15.66 0.91
N GLU A 74 16.80 15.86 0.33
CA GLU A 74 15.54 15.29 0.80
C GLU A 74 15.51 13.78 0.63
N THR A 75 15.93 13.29 -0.53
CA THR A 75 15.98 11.85 -0.84
C THR A 75 16.94 11.11 0.10
N GLU A 76 18.12 11.68 0.36
CA GLU A 76 19.09 11.09 1.31
C GLU A 76 18.53 11.07 2.75
N ARG A 77 17.82 12.12 3.20
CA ARG A 77 17.10 12.06 4.50
C ARG A 77 16.07 10.93 4.54
N GLY A 78 15.28 10.76 3.47
CA GLY A 78 14.33 9.66 3.36
C GLY A 78 15.01 8.28 3.45
N LEU A 79 16.13 8.10 2.75
CA LEU A 79 16.93 6.87 2.83
C LEU A 79 17.48 6.60 4.23
N VAL A 80 17.89 7.65 4.96
CA VAL A 80 18.32 7.51 6.37
C VAL A 80 17.17 7.03 7.25
N LEU A 81 15.96 7.58 7.07
CA LEU A 81 14.77 7.15 7.84
C LEU A 81 14.39 5.69 7.53
N ILE A 82 14.35 5.32 6.26
CA ILE A 82 14.11 3.93 5.84
C ILE A 82 15.21 3.02 6.41
N GLY A 83 16.47 3.42 6.33
CA GLY A 83 17.60 2.67 6.86
C GLY A 83 17.50 2.38 8.36
N LYS A 84 17.01 3.33 9.16
CA LYS A 84 16.74 3.13 10.59
C LYS A 84 15.63 2.10 10.83
N GLN A 85 14.54 2.17 10.06
CA GLN A 85 13.47 1.17 10.16
C GLN A 85 13.95 -0.22 9.74
N LEU A 86 14.77 -0.33 8.69
CA LEU A 86 15.38 -1.61 8.29
C LEU A 86 16.32 -2.16 9.37
N GLU A 87 17.03 -1.30 10.10
CA GLU A 87 17.84 -1.69 11.26
C GLU A 87 17.01 -2.27 12.39
N ASP A 88 15.87 -1.64 12.70
CA ASP A 88 14.93 -2.17 13.68
C ASP A 88 14.34 -3.51 13.23
N ILE A 89 14.00 -3.66 11.96
CA ILE A 89 13.52 -4.92 11.37
C ILE A 89 14.57 -6.04 11.50
N GLU A 90 15.85 -5.75 11.23
CA GLU A 90 16.94 -6.71 11.41
C GLU A 90 17.07 -7.21 12.85
N ARG A 91 16.78 -6.34 13.81
CA ARG A 91 16.84 -6.67 15.25
C ARG A 91 15.61 -7.42 15.76
N LEU A 92 14.43 -7.12 15.21
CA LEU A 92 13.14 -7.59 15.71
C LEU A 92 12.67 -8.89 15.03
N VAL A 93 12.90 -9.02 13.72
CA VAL A 93 12.34 -10.13 12.93
C VAL A 93 13.28 -11.33 12.95
N PRO A 94 12.75 -12.56 13.20
CA PRO A 94 13.56 -13.78 13.21
C PRO A 94 14.34 -14.00 11.91
N PRO A 95 15.55 -14.58 11.96
CA PRO A 95 16.47 -14.65 10.81
C PRO A 95 15.89 -15.33 9.57
N LYS A 96 15.07 -16.36 9.73
CA LYS A 96 14.43 -17.08 8.60
C LYS A 96 13.46 -16.19 7.87
N ALA A 97 12.59 -15.48 8.58
CA ALA A 97 11.65 -14.53 7.99
C ALA A 97 12.39 -13.33 7.41
N LEU A 98 13.36 -12.77 8.12
CA LEU A 98 14.22 -11.67 7.64
C LEU A 98 14.89 -12.00 6.30
N ALA A 99 15.35 -13.22 6.10
CA ALA A 99 15.95 -13.65 4.84
C ALA A 99 14.96 -13.61 3.66
N HIS A 100 13.66 -13.77 3.89
CA HIS A 100 12.62 -13.54 2.88
C HIS A 100 12.39 -12.03 2.65
N LEU A 101 12.29 -11.25 3.73
CA LEU A 101 12.08 -9.80 3.61
C LEU A 101 13.20 -9.11 2.81
N LYS A 102 14.45 -9.53 3.00
CA LYS A 102 15.61 -8.97 2.27
C LYS A 102 15.59 -9.21 0.76
N LYS A 103 14.73 -10.09 0.24
CA LYS A 103 14.55 -10.31 -1.20
C LYS A 103 13.57 -9.32 -1.83
N VAL A 104 12.81 -8.60 -1.02
CA VAL A 104 11.84 -7.61 -1.51
C VAL A 104 12.58 -6.36 -1.95
N THR A 105 12.40 -5.98 -3.21
CA THR A 105 12.97 -4.73 -3.75
C THR A 105 12.20 -3.53 -3.21
N LEU A 106 12.93 -2.54 -2.71
CA LEU A 106 12.38 -1.25 -2.30
C LEU A 106 12.50 -0.25 -3.45
N TRP A 107 11.49 0.57 -3.64
CA TRP A 107 11.42 1.56 -4.70
C TRP A 107 11.20 2.94 -4.12
N LEU A 108 11.92 3.95 -4.61
CA LEU A 108 11.67 5.34 -4.29
C LEU A 108 11.15 6.06 -5.53
N SER A 109 9.96 6.62 -5.41
CA SER A 109 9.26 7.32 -6.48
C SER A 109 8.91 8.77 -6.09
N PRO A 110 8.79 9.69 -7.05
CA PRO A 110 8.14 10.98 -6.83
C PRO A 110 6.72 10.80 -6.29
N PRO A 111 6.16 11.80 -5.60
CA PRO A 111 4.80 11.73 -5.07
C PRO A 111 3.77 11.64 -6.20
N TYR A 112 2.74 10.79 -6.03
CA TYR A 112 1.60 10.64 -6.94
C TYR A 112 0.39 11.49 -6.53
N GLY A 113 0.60 12.53 -5.78
CA GLY A 113 -0.44 13.41 -5.26
C GLY A 113 0.04 14.15 -4.02
N LYS A 114 -0.88 14.42 -3.09
CA LYS A 114 -0.54 15.08 -1.82
C LYS A 114 -0.24 14.02 -0.77
N GLY A 115 1.00 13.98 -0.30
CA GLY A 115 1.41 13.14 0.82
C GLY A 115 2.60 12.24 0.50
N ALA A 116 3.14 11.64 1.54
CA ALA A 116 4.06 10.51 1.49
C ALA A 116 3.26 9.23 1.72
N GLY A 117 3.75 8.12 1.20
CA GLY A 117 3.17 6.81 1.44
C GLY A 117 4.20 5.72 1.21
N ALA A 118 3.94 4.57 1.80
CA ALA A 118 4.57 3.32 1.42
C ALA A 118 3.46 2.37 0.97
N GLU A 119 3.73 1.54 -0.03
CA GLU A 119 2.74 0.60 -0.59
C GLU A 119 3.44 -0.65 -1.10
N TYR A 120 3.00 -1.81 -0.65
CA TYR A 120 3.36 -3.08 -1.27
C TYR A 120 2.51 -3.33 -2.52
N HIS A 121 3.11 -3.80 -3.59
CA HIS A 121 2.43 -4.04 -4.87
C HIS A 121 2.28 -5.54 -5.17
N PRO A 122 1.15 -6.16 -4.82
CA PRO A 122 0.95 -7.61 -5.03
C PRO A 122 0.82 -8.01 -6.50
N GLY A 123 0.40 -7.08 -7.38
CA GLY A 123 0.12 -7.39 -8.78
C GLY A 123 0.39 -6.25 -9.75
N ALA A 124 0.84 -6.58 -10.97
CA ALA A 124 1.17 -5.60 -12.00
C ALA A 124 -0.08 -4.94 -12.63
N GLY A 125 -1.27 -5.51 -12.48
CA GLY A 125 -2.51 -4.98 -13.07
C GLY A 125 -2.87 -3.60 -12.53
N TRP A 126 -2.90 -3.47 -11.20
CA TRP A 126 -3.17 -2.19 -10.55
C TRP A 126 -2.10 -1.13 -10.90
N LEU A 127 -0.82 -1.51 -10.90
CA LEU A 127 0.28 -0.61 -11.30
C LEU A 127 0.05 -0.02 -12.69
N LYS A 128 -0.28 -0.86 -13.68
CA LYS A 128 -0.57 -0.43 -15.05
C LYS A 128 -1.77 0.51 -15.12
N GLN A 129 -2.87 0.17 -14.45
CA GLN A 129 -4.10 0.98 -14.42
C GLN A 129 -3.89 2.35 -13.79
N ASN A 130 -2.96 2.46 -12.84
CA ASN A 130 -2.65 3.71 -12.12
C ASN A 130 -1.40 4.43 -12.66
N GLY A 131 -0.91 4.06 -13.87
CA GLY A 131 0.22 4.72 -14.52
C GLY A 131 1.56 4.54 -13.79
N ARG A 132 1.66 3.51 -12.93
CA ARG A 132 2.89 3.17 -12.21
C ARG A 132 3.72 2.14 -12.97
N ASN A 133 5.00 2.02 -12.63
CA ASN A 133 5.90 1.06 -13.26
C ASN A 133 5.49 -0.39 -12.89
N PRO A 134 5.09 -1.24 -13.87
CA PRO A 134 4.72 -2.62 -13.60
C PRO A 134 5.85 -3.49 -13.02
N ALA A 135 7.12 -3.07 -13.18
CA ALA A 135 8.26 -3.78 -12.59
C ALA A 135 8.30 -3.72 -11.06
N MET A 136 7.52 -2.83 -10.42
CA MET A 136 7.39 -2.74 -8.96
C MET A 136 6.61 -3.91 -8.34
N VAL A 137 6.04 -4.79 -9.17
CA VAL A 137 5.30 -5.97 -8.69
C VAL A 137 6.13 -6.78 -7.69
N LYS A 138 5.51 -7.17 -6.57
CA LYS A 138 6.14 -7.84 -5.41
C LYS A 138 7.21 -7.01 -4.69
N GLY A 139 7.28 -5.72 -4.95
CA GLY A 139 8.13 -4.75 -4.26
C GLY A 139 7.34 -3.81 -3.35
N VAL A 140 8.05 -3.08 -2.51
CA VAL A 140 7.53 -1.99 -1.68
C VAL A 140 7.97 -0.66 -2.28
N GLU A 141 7.01 0.23 -2.53
CA GLU A 141 7.28 1.57 -3.05
C GLU A 141 7.10 2.63 -1.97
N PHE A 142 8.09 3.50 -1.82
CA PHE A 142 8.01 4.73 -1.04
C PHE A 142 7.81 5.90 -1.99
N SER A 143 6.68 6.60 -1.89
CA SER A 143 6.38 7.77 -2.69
C SER A 143 6.37 9.04 -1.83
N GLY A 144 6.95 10.12 -2.34
CA GLY A 144 6.94 11.42 -1.65
C GLY A 144 7.73 11.45 -0.35
N VAL A 145 9.00 11.08 -0.40
CA VAL A 145 9.92 11.01 0.76
C VAL A 145 10.05 12.31 1.59
N ALA A 146 9.63 13.46 1.04
CA ALA A 146 9.62 14.76 1.72
C ALA A 146 8.87 14.77 3.06
N ASN A 147 7.83 13.99 3.19
CA ASN A 147 7.01 13.93 4.40
C ASN A 147 7.14 12.60 5.15
N LEU A 148 8.13 11.79 4.81
CA LEU A 148 8.32 10.47 5.41
C LEU A 148 8.62 10.56 6.92
N ASP A 149 9.22 11.67 7.38
CA ASP A 149 9.47 11.95 8.80
C ASP A 149 8.18 11.93 9.64
N LYS A 150 7.08 12.50 9.14
CA LYS A 150 5.78 12.48 9.82
C LYS A 150 5.15 11.08 9.82
N GLU A 151 5.30 10.37 8.71
CA GLU A 151 4.77 9.01 8.61
C GLU A 151 5.52 8.04 9.54
N VAL A 152 6.85 8.11 9.64
CA VAL A 152 7.61 7.26 10.56
C VAL A 152 7.41 7.64 12.03
N LEU A 153 7.03 8.90 12.34
CA LEU A 153 6.62 9.28 13.70
C LEU A 153 5.26 8.68 14.07
N ARG A 154 4.35 8.57 13.13
CA ARG A 154 3.04 7.95 13.31
C ARG A 154 3.12 6.43 13.34
N MET A 155 3.84 5.84 12.38
CA MET A 155 4.07 4.42 12.20
C MET A 155 5.57 4.12 12.27
N PRO A 156 6.13 3.91 13.46
CA PRO A 156 7.56 3.62 13.62
C PRO A 156 8.02 2.37 12.87
N LEU A 157 7.10 1.48 12.53
CA LEU A 157 7.35 0.26 11.75
C LEU A 157 6.66 0.28 10.37
N LEU A 158 6.46 1.46 9.77
CA LEU A 158 5.87 1.61 8.42
C LEU A 158 6.51 0.66 7.38
N THR A 159 7.84 0.57 7.36
CA THR A 159 8.54 -0.34 6.44
C THR A 159 8.23 -1.81 6.74
N LEU A 160 8.07 -2.19 8.01
CA LEU A 160 7.68 -3.55 8.40
C LEU A 160 6.23 -3.84 8.01
N HIS A 161 5.33 -2.87 8.11
CA HIS A 161 3.95 -2.98 7.64
C HIS A 161 3.90 -3.44 6.17
N GLU A 162 4.61 -2.74 5.30
CA GLU A 162 4.64 -3.08 3.87
C GLU A 162 5.38 -4.39 3.59
N LEU A 163 6.46 -4.66 4.32
CA LEU A 163 7.17 -5.93 4.23
C LEU A 163 6.35 -7.10 4.80
N ALA A 164 5.44 -6.86 5.74
CA ALA A 164 4.49 -7.86 6.22
C ALA A 164 3.46 -8.22 5.14
N HIS A 165 2.97 -7.25 4.36
CA HIS A 165 2.19 -7.56 3.16
C HIS A 165 2.97 -8.43 2.18
N ALA A 166 4.25 -8.11 1.94
CA ALA A 166 5.11 -8.91 1.08
C ALA A 166 5.29 -10.35 1.60
N TYR A 167 5.50 -10.51 2.91
CA TYR A 167 5.63 -11.81 3.56
C TYR A 167 4.33 -12.60 3.50
N HIS A 168 3.20 -11.95 3.80
CA HIS A 168 1.87 -12.54 3.71
C HIS A 168 1.57 -13.04 2.29
N ASP A 169 1.85 -12.24 1.26
CA ASP A 169 1.62 -12.64 -0.13
C ASP A 169 2.57 -13.75 -0.62
N GLN A 170 3.89 -13.56 -0.40
CA GLN A 170 4.90 -14.36 -1.08
C GLN A 170 5.29 -15.64 -0.33
N VAL A 171 5.08 -15.67 0.99
CA VAL A 171 5.48 -16.79 1.85
C VAL A 171 4.28 -17.55 2.40
N LEU A 172 3.27 -16.84 2.89
CA LEU A 172 2.11 -17.44 3.56
C LEU A 172 0.93 -17.66 2.59
N GLY A 173 0.79 -16.81 1.59
CA GLY A 173 -0.41 -16.67 0.76
C GLY A 173 -1.49 -15.82 1.44
N PHE A 174 -2.09 -14.85 0.72
CA PHE A 174 -3.13 -13.94 1.27
C PHE A 174 -4.38 -14.66 1.79
N ASN A 175 -4.59 -15.92 1.41
CA ASN A 175 -5.68 -16.74 1.90
C ASN A 175 -5.26 -17.65 3.07
N HIS A 176 -4.20 -17.30 3.83
CA HIS A 176 -3.73 -18.09 4.96
C HIS A 176 -4.86 -18.35 5.97
N PRO A 177 -5.21 -19.62 6.23
CA PRO A 177 -6.47 -19.96 6.90
C PRO A 177 -6.53 -19.46 8.35
N GLU A 178 -5.43 -19.50 9.08
CA GLU A 178 -5.39 -19.09 10.49
C GLU A 178 -5.47 -17.56 10.63
N ILE A 179 -4.81 -16.80 9.75
CA ILE A 179 -4.90 -15.33 9.71
C ILE A 179 -6.35 -14.92 9.39
N LYS A 180 -6.92 -15.55 8.35
CA LYS A 180 -8.31 -15.28 7.97
C LYS A 180 -9.29 -15.62 9.08
N ALA A 181 -9.12 -16.73 9.78
CA ALA A 181 -9.99 -17.12 10.88
C ALA A 181 -9.95 -16.11 12.04
N CYS A 182 -8.75 -15.63 12.43
CA CYS A 182 -8.61 -14.58 13.45
C CYS A 182 -9.28 -13.28 13.00
N TYR A 183 -9.08 -12.85 11.76
CA TYR A 183 -9.74 -11.68 11.20
C TYR A 183 -11.27 -11.79 11.21
N ASP A 184 -11.81 -12.92 10.76
CA ASP A 184 -13.27 -13.15 10.72
C ASP A 184 -13.88 -13.11 12.13
N ILE A 185 -13.18 -13.64 13.15
CA ILE A 185 -13.58 -13.57 14.56
C ILE A 185 -13.55 -12.12 15.06
N ALA A 186 -12.47 -11.38 14.76
CA ALA A 186 -12.33 -9.98 15.14
C ALA A 186 -13.44 -9.10 14.54
N VAL A 187 -13.80 -9.34 13.27
CA VAL A 187 -14.94 -8.68 12.61
C VAL A 187 -16.26 -9.04 13.25
N ALA A 188 -16.54 -10.34 13.51
CA ALA A 188 -17.77 -10.81 14.12
C ALA A 188 -17.98 -10.24 15.54
N ASN A 189 -16.92 -10.18 16.33
CA ASN A 189 -16.92 -9.65 17.69
C ASN A 189 -16.86 -8.12 17.77
N LYS A 190 -16.58 -7.45 16.63
CA LYS A 190 -16.40 -5.98 16.56
C LYS A 190 -15.29 -5.48 17.50
N SER A 191 -14.29 -6.31 17.78
CA SER A 191 -13.26 -6.03 18.78
C SER A 191 -12.37 -4.83 18.43
N TYR A 192 -12.28 -4.48 17.15
CA TYR A 192 -11.49 -3.37 16.61
C TYR A 192 -12.36 -2.22 16.06
N ASP A 193 -13.68 -2.23 16.27
CA ASP A 193 -14.59 -1.22 15.68
C ASP A 193 -14.57 0.12 16.41
N LYS A 194 -14.14 0.13 17.69
CA LYS A 194 -14.10 1.35 18.53
C LYS A 194 -12.83 1.36 19.37
N VAL A 195 -11.70 1.54 18.69
CA VAL A 195 -10.40 1.62 19.35
C VAL A 195 -9.87 3.06 19.35
N SER A 196 -8.74 3.27 20.00
CA SER A 196 -8.04 4.55 19.95
C SER A 196 -6.99 4.55 18.86
N ARG A 197 -6.67 5.74 18.32
CA ARG A 197 -5.60 5.97 17.33
C ARG A 197 -4.72 7.13 17.74
N LYS A 198 -3.41 6.99 17.60
CA LYS A 198 -2.41 8.06 17.77
C LYS A 198 -2.04 8.66 16.43
N ASN A 199 -1.96 9.99 16.36
CA ASN A 199 -1.39 10.66 15.20
C ASN A 199 0.13 10.90 15.39
N TRP A 200 0.79 11.49 14.37
CA TRP A 200 2.22 11.79 14.40
C TRP A 200 2.66 12.74 15.53
N GLN A 201 1.75 13.51 16.13
CA GLN A 201 1.97 14.38 17.28
C GLN A 201 1.70 13.68 18.62
N GLY A 202 1.33 12.38 18.60
CA GLY A 202 0.94 11.62 19.79
C GLY A 202 -0.47 11.93 20.29
N LYS A 203 -1.26 12.75 19.59
CA LYS A 203 -2.65 13.03 19.95
C LYS A 203 -3.49 11.78 19.72
N VAL A 204 -4.26 11.40 20.74
CA VAL A 204 -5.17 10.24 20.69
C VAL A 204 -6.56 10.67 20.22
N THR A 205 -7.15 9.86 19.33
CA THR A 205 -8.57 9.92 18.93
C THR A 205 -9.22 8.62 19.32
N GLU A 206 -10.32 8.68 20.07
CA GLU A 206 -11.04 7.52 20.55
C GLU A 206 -12.21 7.13 19.63
N GLY A 207 -12.66 5.88 19.73
CA GLY A 207 -13.88 5.39 19.09
C GLY A 207 -13.77 5.23 17.57
N VAL A 208 -12.56 5.08 17.02
CA VAL A 208 -12.32 4.86 15.60
C VAL A 208 -12.28 3.37 15.28
N ARG A 209 -12.70 2.99 14.07
CA ARG A 209 -12.48 1.63 13.57
C ARG A 209 -11.01 1.49 13.15
N ALA A 210 -10.35 0.44 13.63
CA ALA A 210 -8.96 0.17 13.27
C ALA A 210 -8.82 -0.08 11.76
N TYR A 211 -7.72 0.38 11.19
CA TYR A 211 -7.38 0.13 9.78
C TYR A 211 -7.21 -1.37 9.50
N ALA A 212 -6.76 -2.12 10.49
CA ALA A 212 -6.72 -3.59 10.50
C ALA A 212 -8.03 -4.25 10.02
N MET A 213 -9.20 -3.61 10.25
CA MET A 213 -10.49 -4.16 9.83
C MET A 213 -10.88 -3.84 8.38
N THR A 214 -9.96 -3.31 7.59
CA THR A 214 -10.18 -3.06 6.16
C THR A 214 -10.12 -4.35 5.36
N THR A 215 -9.08 -5.17 5.60
CA THR A 215 -8.88 -6.47 4.95
C THR A 215 -8.08 -7.42 5.86
N PRO A 216 -8.08 -8.74 5.61
CA PRO A 216 -7.19 -9.67 6.33
C PRO A 216 -5.70 -9.34 6.16
N MET A 217 -5.32 -8.70 5.04
CA MET A 217 -3.95 -8.29 4.78
C MET A 217 -3.53 -7.14 5.70
N GLU A 218 -4.38 -6.12 5.85
CA GLU A 218 -4.15 -5.01 6.78
C GLU A 218 -4.15 -5.49 8.24
N TYR A 219 -5.05 -6.40 8.59
CA TYR A 219 -5.08 -7.01 9.91
C TYR A 219 -3.76 -7.70 10.25
N PHE A 220 -3.18 -8.46 9.32
CA PHE A 220 -1.90 -9.11 9.52
C PHE A 220 -0.77 -8.08 9.67
N SER A 221 -0.73 -7.03 8.85
CA SER A 221 0.31 -5.99 8.89
C SER A 221 0.23 -5.15 10.15
N GLU A 222 -0.94 -4.64 10.52
CA GLU A 222 -1.19 -3.86 11.74
C GLU A 222 -0.87 -4.66 13.02
N THR A 223 -1.31 -5.93 13.08
CA THR A 223 -0.99 -6.79 14.23
C THR A 223 0.50 -7.19 14.27
N THR A 224 1.17 -7.27 13.12
CA THR A 224 2.63 -7.45 13.05
C THR A 224 3.37 -6.25 13.61
N GLU A 225 2.94 -5.00 13.31
CA GLU A 225 3.53 -3.81 13.92
C GLU A 225 3.40 -3.82 15.45
N ALA A 226 2.21 -4.09 15.95
CA ALA A 226 1.97 -4.20 17.40
C ALA A 226 2.80 -5.33 18.05
N PHE A 227 2.96 -6.46 17.36
CA PHE A 227 3.69 -7.63 17.84
C PHE A 227 5.19 -7.38 17.96
N PHE A 228 5.81 -6.73 16.97
CA PHE A 228 7.25 -6.47 16.96
C PHE A 228 7.66 -5.12 17.56
N GLY A 229 6.74 -4.16 17.69
CA GLY A 229 7.07 -2.86 18.22
C GLY A 229 5.87 -1.99 18.53
N GLN A 230 5.52 -1.08 17.61
CA GLN A 230 4.47 -0.10 17.86
C GLN A 230 3.61 0.14 16.62
N ASN A 231 2.29 0.04 16.82
CA ASN A 231 1.23 0.41 15.88
C ASN A 231 0.63 1.79 16.23
N ASP A 232 -0.02 2.47 15.28
CA ASP A 232 -0.73 3.73 15.52
C ASP A 232 -2.20 3.55 15.95
N PHE A 233 -2.79 2.38 15.73
CA PHE A 233 -4.07 1.97 16.32
C PHE A 233 -3.88 1.06 17.53
N PHE A 234 -4.81 1.14 18.51
CA PHE A 234 -4.87 0.13 19.57
C PHE A 234 -5.32 -1.23 18.99
N PRO A 235 -4.61 -2.30 19.41
CA PRO A 235 -3.50 -2.42 20.38
C PRO A 235 -2.18 -1.87 19.82
N TYR A 236 -1.51 -1.02 20.62
CA TYR A 236 -0.33 -0.29 20.19
C TYR A 236 0.96 -1.09 20.24
N ASN A 237 1.00 -2.15 21.07
CA ASN A 237 2.21 -2.93 21.32
C ASN A 237 1.85 -4.38 21.68
N ARG A 238 2.90 -5.22 21.78
CA ARG A 238 2.74 -6.65 22.02
C ARG A 238 1.93 -6.97 23.28
N LYS A 239 2.18 -6.27 24.40
CA LYS A 239 1.47 -6.53 25.64
C LYS A 239 -0.04 -6.27 25.52
N GLU A 240 -0.39 -5.18 24.85
CA GLU A 240 -1.79 -4.84 24.59
C GLU A 240 -2.41 -5.83 23.60
N LEU A 241 -1.65 -6.24 22.55
CA LEU A 241 -2.11 -7.24 21.58
C LEU A 241 -2.32 -8.61 22.25
N GLU A 242 -1.44 -9.04 23.15
CA GLU A 242 -1.59 -10.29 23.91
C GLU A 242 -2.86 -10.30 24.76
N ALA A 243 -3.26 -9.14 25.31
CA ALA A 243 -4.49 -9.01 26.08
C ALA A 243 -5.75 -8.89 25.19
N HIS A 244 -5.63 -8.24 24.05
CA HIS A 244 -6.76 -7.91 23.17
C HIS A 244 -7.09 -9.04 22.18
N ASP A 245 -6.05 -9.65 21.60
CA ASP A 245 -6.18 -10.65 20.54
C ASP A 245 -5.14 -11.79 20.69
N PRO A 246 -5.26 -12.60 21.75
CA PRO A 246 -4.28 -13.64 22.06
C PRO A 246 -4.18 -14.74 20.99
N GLU A 247 -5.26 -14.99 20.24
CA GLU A 247 -5.24 -16.01 19.18
C GLU A 247 -4.41 -15.53 18.00
N MET A 248 -4.53 -14.26 17.62
CA MET A 248 -3.67 -13.69 16.58
C MET A 248 -2.19 -13.68 17.00
N VAL A 249 -1.89 -13.44 18.29
CA VAL A 249 -0.52 -13.54 18.79
C VAL A 249 0.06 -14.95 18.60
N LYS A 250 -0.71 -16.01 18.83
CA LYS A 250 -0.27 -17.40 18.57
C LYS A 250 0.04 -17.62 17.09
N VAL A 251 -0.80 -17.09 16.21
CA VAL A 251 -0.58 -17.15 14.76
C VAL A 251 0.67 -16.39 14.38
N LEU A 252 0.86 -15.16 14.88
CA LEU A 252 2.06 -14.35 14.60
C LEU A 252 3.34 -15.04 15.04
N LYS A 253 3.37 -15.61 16.28
CA LYS A 253 4.51 -16.40 16.74
C LYS A 253 4.86 -17.53 15.78
N LYS A 254 3.86 -18.29 15.35
CA LYS A 254 4.02 -19.41 14.43
C LYS A 254 4.52 -19.00 13.06
N VAL A 255 3.86 -18.03 12.43
CA VAL A 255 4.15 -17.66 11.02
C VAL A 255 5.45 -16.87 10.87
N TRP A 256 5.80 -16.05 11.86
CA TRP A 256 7.08 -15.34 11.88
C TRP A 256 8.24 -16.20 12.43
N GLY A 257 7.93 -17.31 13.12
CA GLY A 257 8.93 -18.12 13.83
C GLY A 257 9.51 -17.37 15.03
N ALA A 258 8.69 -16.57 15.70
CA ALA A 258 9.05 -15.79 16.88
C ALA A 258 8.57 -16.50 18.18
N GLU A 259 9.33 -16.40 19.28
CA GLU A 259 8.98 -16.95 20.59
C GLU A 259 8.07 -16.00 21.42
#